data_fcc5176aad8f8c9c0b59985d531db2c2
#
_entry.id   fcc5176aad8f8c9c0b59985d531db2c2
#
_cell.length_a   1.000
_cell.length_b   1.000
_cell.length_c   1.000
_cell.angle_alpha   90.00
_cell.angle_beta   90.00
_cell.angle_gamma   90.00
#
_symmetry.space_group_name_H-M   'P 1'
#
loop_
_entity.id
_entity.type
_entity.pdbx_description
1 polymer ?
#
loop_
_entity_poly.entity_id
_entity_poly.type
_entity_poly.pdbx_seq_one_letter_code
_entity_poly.pdbx_strand_id
1 'polypeptide(L)'
;KVSILITAYNEAKDIEATLRNKLALDYPVHSLEILVISDESEDGTDEIVENVAKEAPVSIRLFRQVPRQGKTWGLNTLYQQANGEILLFSDANSQWDTQALRKLVRNFNDPAVGYVTGKMVYVHQDGSLIGDGCSAYMKYENWLRLEETKIGSVVGVDGGIDAMRKQLYQPLRADQLPDFVQPLKVVEQGYRVAYEPEALLKEETLTDGGSELSMRVRVGLR
;
A
#
# COMPACT_ATOMS: atom_id res chain seq x y z
N LYS A 1 -7.28 -7.92 14.06
CA LYS A 1 -7.96 -6.95 13.19
C LYS A 1 -6.93 -6.23 12.34
N VAL A 2 -7.31 -5.84 11.11
CA VAL A 2 -6.45 -5.13 10.16
C VAL A 2 -7.09 -3.80 9.73
N SER A 3 -6.27 -2.79 9.42
CA SER A 3 -6.69 -1.50 8.93
C SER A 3 -5.96 -1.19 7.62
N ILE A 4 -6.69 -0.99 6.52
CA ILE A 4 -6.12 -0.52 5.26
C ILE A 4 -6.14 1.01 5.29
N LEU A 5 -4.97 1.62 5.09
CA LEU A 5 -4.76 3.07 5.07
C LEU A 5 -4.54 3.53 3.62
N ILE A 6 -5.35 4.46 3.17
CA ILE A 6 -5.31 5.01 1.80
C ILE A 6 -5.18 6.52 1.88
N THR A 7 -4.18 7.09 1.23
CA THR A 7 -4.04 8.53 1.06
C THR A 7 -4.43 8.91 -0.35
N ALA A 8 -5.28 9.92 -0.52
CA ALA A 8 -5.81 10.35 -1.80
C ALA A 8 -5.65 11.86 -2.00
N TYR A 9 -5.27 12.27 -3.20
CA TYR A 9 -5.26 13.66 -3.65
C TYR A 9 -5.67 13.72 -5.10
N ASN A 10 -6.89 14.18 -5.37
CA ASN A 10 -7.48 14.25 -6.71
C ASN A 10 -7.43 12.89 -7.44
N GLU A 11 -8.05 11.88 -6.82
CA GLU A 11 -8.09 10.49 -7.30
C GLU A 11 -9.50 10.04 -7.71
N ALA A 12 -10.39 10.97 -8.07
CA ALA A 12 -11.77 10.66 -8.46
C ALA A 12 -11.88 9.60 -9.56
N LYS A 13 -10.86 9.51 -10.43
CA LYS A 13 -10.80 8.52 -11.52
C LYS A 13 -10.65 7.09 -11.01
N ASP A 14 -9.87 6.87 -9.96
CA ASP A 14 -9.39 5.53 -9.57
C ASP A 14 -9.89 5.07 -8.21
N ILE A 15 -10.27 6.00 -7.31
CA ILE A 15 -10.57 5.71 -5.91
C ILE A 15 -11.77 4.74 -5.74
N GLU A 16 -12.82 4.84 -6.58
CA GLU A 16 -13.96 3.93 -6.50
C GLU A 16 -13.54 2.49 -6.79
N ALA A 17 -12.81 2.29 -7.91
CA ALA A 17 -12.31 0.96 -8.29
C ALA A 17 -11.38 0.39 -7.21
N THR A 18 -10.54 1.22 -6.62
CA THR A 18 -9.64 0.84 -5.52
C THR A 18 -10.42 0.40 -4.28
N LEU A 19 -11.41 1.15 -3.84
CA LEU A 19 -12.23 0.78 -2.69
C LEU A 19 -13.02 -0.51 -2.95
N ARG A 20 -13.65 -0.66 -4.12
CA ARG A 20 -14.36 -1.88 -4.50
C ARG A 20 -13.43 -3.09 -4.56
N ASN A 21 -12.19 -2.91 -5.03
CA ASN A 21 -11.16 -3.95 -4.97
C ASN A 21 -10.84 -4.37 -3.53
N LYS A 22 -10.68 -3.42 -2.60
CA LYS A 22 -10.42 -3.74 -1.20
C LYS A 22 -11.61 -4.42 -0.51
N LEU A 23 -12.85 -4.09 -0.92
CA LEU A 23 -14.07 -4.77 -0.44
C LEU A 23 -14.20 -6.21 -0.97
N ALA A 24 -13.60 -6.52 -2.13
CA ALA A 24 -13.60 -7.85 -2.74
C ALA A 24 -12.48 -8.77 -2.22
N LEU A 25 -11.62 -8.31 -1.31
CA LEU A 25 -10.56 -9.13 -0.72
C LEU A 25 -11.16 -10.29 0.10
N ASP A 26 -10.59 -11.49 -0.04
CA ASP A 26 -10.95 -12.65 0.77
C ASP A 26 -10.42 -12.49 2.19
N TYR A 27 -11.13 -11.69 2.98
CA TYR A 27 -10.83 -11.47 4.39
C TYR A 27 -12.11 -11.28 5.21
N PRO A 28 -12.17 -11.74 6.48
CA PRO A 28 -13.37 -11.60 7.28
C PRO A 28 -13.77 -10.12 7.48
N VAL A 29 -14.99 -9.77 7.06
CA VAL A 29 -15.53 -8.40 7.06
C VAL A 29 -15.40 -7.72 8.43
N HIS A 30 -15.68 -8.44 9.52
CA HIS A 30 -15.60 -7.90 10.89
C HIS A 30 -14.16 -7.67 11.38
N SER A 31 -13.17 -8.20 10.67
CA SER A 31 -11.74 -8.06 10.98
C SER A 31 -11.02 -7.04 10.09
N LEU A 32 -11.74 -6.37 9.20
CA LEU A 32 -11.22 -5.39 8.26
C LEU A 32 -11.87 -4.02 8.49
N GLU A 33 -11.10 -2.96 8.38
CA GLU A 33 -11.57 -1.59 8.22
C GLU A 33 -10.70 -0.87 7.17
N ILE A 34 -11.27 0.13 6.52
CA ILE A 34 -10.58 0.96 5.53
C ILE A 34 -10.64 2.41 6.01
N LEU A 35 -9.51 3.08 6.06
CA LEU A 35 -9.39 4.48 6.39
C LEU A 35 -8.83 5.22 5.20
N VAL A 36 -9.54 6.22 4.73
CA VAL A 36 -9.12 7.08 3.62
C VAL A 36 -8.87 8.48 4.17
N ILE A 37 -7.76 9.09 3.79
CA ILE A 37 -7.54 10.51 4.02
C ILE A 37 -7.42 11.23 2.69
N SER A 38 -8.29 12.23 2.49
CA SER A 38 -8.26 13.14 1.36
C SER A 38 -7.39 14.33 1.70
N ASP A 39 -6.33 14.54 0.93
CA ASP A 39 -5.36 15.62 1.13
C ASP A 39 -5.76 16.88 0.36
N GLU A 40 -6.92 17.48 0.73
CA GLU A 40 -7.52 18.65 0.07
C GLU A 40 -7.92 18.38 -1.40
N SER A 41 -8.56 17.23 -1.67
CA SER A 41 -9.07 16.95 -3.02
C SER A 41 -10.23 17.87 -3.41
N GLU A 42 -10.31 18.24 -4.69
CA GLU A 42 -11.30 19.17 -5.25
C GLU A 42 -12.04 18.59 -6.48
N ASP A 43 -11.75 17.33 -6.84
CA ASP A 43 -12.22 16.68 -8.07
C ASP A 43 -13.42 15.73 -7.87
N GLY A 44 -14.00 15.67 -6.65
CA GLY A 44 -15.08 14.76 -6.32
C GLY A 44 -14.63 13.47 -5.64
N THR A 45 -13.34 13.33 -5.32
CA THR A 45 -12.79 12.15 -4.61
C THR A 45 -13.57 11.87 -3.31
N ASP A 46 -13.85 12.88 -2.50
CA ASP A 46 -14.49 12.75 -1.19
C ASP A 46 -15.91 12.19 -1.31
N GLU A 47 -16.71 12.73 -2.23
CA GLU A 47 -18.08 12.30 -2.49
C GLU A 47 -18.13 10.83 -2.95
N ILE A 48 -17.17 10.40 -3.77
CA ILE A 48 -17.05 9.01 -4.24
C ILE A 48 -16.78 8.09 -3.05
N VAL A 49 -15.82 8.44 -2.18
CA VAL A 49 -15.50 7.65 -0.98
C VAL A 49 -16.71 7.52 -0.06
N GLU A 50 -17.42 8.62 0.21
CA GLU A 50 -18.61 8.63 1.05
C GLU A 50 -19.74 7.76 0.47
N ASN A 51 -19.94 7.76 -0.85
CA ASN A 51 -20.96 6.95 -1.50
C ASN A 51 -20.61 5.46 -1.40
N VAL A 52 -19.38 5.06 -1.66
CA VAL A 52 -18.94 3.66 -1.47
C VAL A 52 -19.08 3.24 -0.01
N ALA A 53 -18.74 4.13 0.94
CA ALA A 53 -18.83 3.83 2.37
C ALA A 53 -20.26 3.52 2.84
N LYS A 54 -21.30 4.17 2.26
CA LYS A 54 -22.72 3.92 2.58
C LYS A 54 -23.19 2.52 2.20
N GLU A 55 -22.61 1.93 1.16
CA GLU A 55 -22.98 0.62 0.62
C GLU A 55 -22.08 -0.51 1.14
N ALA A 56 -20.95 -0.18 1.75
CA ALA A 56 -19.93 -1.15 2.10
C ALA A 56 -20.31 -2.01 3.32
N PRO A 57 -20.07 -3.34 3.27
CA PRO A 57 -20.23 -4.21 4.44
C PRO A 57 -19.08 -4.05 5.45
N VAL A 58 -17.98 -3.40 5.05
CA VAL A 58 -16.79 -3.09 5.84
C VAL A 58 -16.86 -1.63 6.26
N SER A 59 -16.38 -1.30 7.46
CA SER A 59 -16.27 0.09 7.90
C SER A 59 -15.26 0.86 7.03
N ILE A 60 -15.75 1.84 6.28
CA ILE A 60 -14.92 2.82 5.56
C ILE A 60 -15.09 4.17 6.24
N ARG A 61 -13.98 4.81 6.62
CA ARG A 61 -13.98 6.13 7.25
C ARG A 61 -13.15 7.10 6.41
N LEU A 62 -13.77 8.22 6.01
CA LEU A 62 -13.10 9.32 5.33
C LEU A 62 -12.63 10.37 6.35
N PHE A 63 -11.41 10.83 6.19
CA PHE A 63 -10.81 11.97 6.86
C PHE A 63 -10.42 13.01 5.81
N ARG A 64 -10.55 14.28 6.14
CA ARG A 64 -10.12 15.37 5.27
C ARG A 64 -9.01 16.17 5.93
N GLN A 65 -7.95 16.40 5.18
CA GLN A 65 -6.78 17.18 5.59
C GLN A 65 -6.77 18.49 4.82
N VAL A 66 -6.85 19.61 5.54
CA VAL A 66 -6.81 20.97 5.02
C VAL A 66 -5.95 21.82 5.95
N PRO A 67 -4.95 22.53 5.45
CA PRO A 67 -4.45 22.54 4.07
C PRO A 67 -3.74 21.25 3.70
N ARG A 68 -3.45 21.05 2.41
CA ARG A 68 -2.67 19.93 1.88
C ARG A 68 -1.31 19.79 2.56
N GLN A 69 -0.96 18.57 3.00
CA GLN A 69 0.26 18.28 3.77
C GLN A 69 1.04 17.06 3.23
N GLY A 70 0.48 16.32 2.27
CA GLY A 70 1.11 15.19 1.61
C GLY A 70 0.89 13.82 2.27
N LYS A 71 1.30 12.76 1.53
CA LYS A 71 1.09 11.35 1.87
C LYS A 71 1.57 11.00 3.30
N THR A 72 2.77 11.44 3.65
CA THR A 72 3.41 11.09 4.94
C THR A 72 2.60 11.60 6.14
N TRP A 73 2.14 12.85 6.07
CA TRP A 73 1.31 13.43 7.11
C TRP A 73 -0.05 12.73 7.21
N GLY A 74 -0.64 12.42 6.05
CA GLY A 74 -1.89 11.66 5.99
C GLY A 74 -1.76 10.30 6.66
N LEU A 75 -0.70 9.54 6.41
CA LEU A 75 -0.45 8.26 7.06
C LEU A 75 -0.23 8.40 8.57
N ASN A 76 0.47 9.45 9.02
CA ASN A 76 0.63 9.76 10.45
C ASN A 76 -0.71 10.04 11.15
N THR A 77 -1.66 10.63 10.45
CA THR A 77 -3.02 10.85 10.95
C THR A 77 -3.81 9.55 11.00
N LEU A 78 -3.80 8.79 9.90
CA LEU A 78 -4.58 7.56 9.79
C LEU A 78 -4.14 6.47 10.78
N TYR A 79 -2.83 6.33 11.04
CA TYR A 79 -2.36 5.30 11.96
C TYR A 79 -2.91 5.50 13.38
N GLN A 80 -3.11 6.74 13.82
CA GLN A 80 -3.70 7.06 15.13
C GLN A 80 -5.18 6.66 15.19
N GLN A 81 -5.89 6.75 14.07
CA GLN A 81 -7.31 6.44 13.94
C GLN A 81 -7.59 4.94 13.69
N ALA A 82 -6.58 4.17 13.30
CA ALA A 82 -6.70 2.76 12.99
C ALA A 82 -6.94 1.93 14.26
N ASN A 83 -7.87 0.94 14.17
CA ASN A 83 -8.14 0.01 15.26
C ASN A 83 -7.51 -1.38 15.04
N GLY A 84 -6.92 -1.62 13.88
CA GLY A 84 -6.23 -2.87 13.55
C GLY A 84 -4.86 -2.96 14.23
N GLU A 85 -4.46 -4.17 14.57
CA GLU A 85 -3.12 -4.49 15.07
C GLU A 85 -2.08 -4.50 13.93
N ILE A 86 -2.56 -4.75 12.71
CA ILE A 86 -1.77 -4.69 11.49
C ILE A 86 -2.31 -3.55 10.62
N LEU A 87 -1.43 -2.67 10.21
CA LEU A 87 -1.67 -1.62 9.23
C LEU A 87 -1.28 -2.12 7.85
N LEU A 88 -2.10 -1.81 6.86
CA LEU A 88 -1.79 -2.06 5.46
C LEU A 88 -1.78 -0.72 4.72
N PHE A 89 -0.83 -0.56 3.82
CA PHE A 89 -0.66 0.66 3.03
C PHE A 89 -1.07 0.39 1.59
N SER A 90 -1.97 1.21 1.06
CA SER A 90 -2.43 1.13 -0.32
C SER A 90 -2.46 2.53 -0.92
N ASP A 91 -1.99 2.65 -2.14
CA ASP A 91 -2.22 3.86 -2.92
C ASP A 91 -3.67 3.91 -3.42
N ALA A 92 -4.15 5.11 -3.77
CA ALA A 92 -5.54 5.35 -4.18
C ALA A 92 -5.90 4.74 -5.55
N ASN A 93 -4.90 4.29 -6.30
CA ASN A 93 -5.02 3.62 -7.61
C ASN A 93 -4.54 2.16 -7.62
N SER A 94 -4.27 1.57 -6.45
CA SER A 94 -3.72 0.22 -6.32
C SER A 94 -4.78 -0.87 -6.42
N GLN A 95 -4.57 -1.87 -7.28
CA GLN A 95 -5.43 -3.04 -7.40
C GLN A 95 -4.71 -4.29 -6.87
N TRP A 96 -5.26 -4.91 -5.83
CA TRP A 96 -4.68 -6.10 -5.20
C TRP A 96 -5.36 -7.38 -5.70
N ASP A 97 -4.60 -8.47 -5.75
CA ASP A 97 -5.18 -9.80 -5.88
C ASP A 97 -6.09 -10.11 -4.67
N THR A 98 -7.18 -10.83 -4.90
CA THR A 98 -8.17 -11.13 -3.86
C THR A 98 -7.60 -11.85 -2.64
N GLN A 99 -6.52 -12.62 -2.81
CA GLN A 99 -5.84 -13.35 -1.73
C GLN A 99 -4.69 -12.56 -1.09
N ALA A 100 -4.34 -11.40 -1.65
CA ALA A 100 -3.14 -10.65 -1.24
C ALA A 100 -3.12 -10.33 0.26
N LEU A 101 -4.27 -9.90 0.82
CA LEU A 101 -4.38 -9.55 2.23
C LEU A 101 -4.08 -10.75 3.16
N ARG A 102 -4.63 -11.93 2.87
CA ARG A 102 -4.34 -13.15 3.65
C ARG A 102 -2.87 -13.51 3.61
N LYS A 103 -2.27 -13.38 2.41
CA LYS A 103 -0.86 -13.71 2.19
C LYS A 103 0.07 -12.75 2.93
N LEU A 104 -0.21 -11.45 2.93
CA LEU A 104 0.54 -10.50 3.75
C LEU A 104 0.42 -10.82 5.24
N VAL A 105 -0.81 -10.98 5.73
CA VAL A 105 -1.09 -11.12 7.17
C VAL A 105 -0.52 -12.42 7.75
N ARG A 106 -0.47 -13.53 6.98
CA ARG A 106 0.07 -14.81 7.46
C ARG A 106 1.52 -14.73 7.96
N ASN A 107 2.31 -13.80 7.42
CA ASN A 107 3.70 -13.61 7.80
C ASN A 107 3.86 -13.10 9.25
N PHE A 108 2.85 -12.44 9.80
CA PHE A 108 2.86 -11.97 11.19
C PHE A 108 2.61 -13.08 12.23
N ASN A 109 2.42 -14.33 11.80
CA ASN A 109 2.48 -15.48 12.71
C ASN A 109 3.91 -15.68 13.26
N ASP A 110 4.94 -15.22 12.54
CA ASP A 110 6.29 -15.08 13.07
C ASP A 110 6.37 -13.77 13.88
N PRO A 111 6.59 -13.85 15.22
CA PRO A 111 6.68 -12.66 16.06
C PRO A 111 7.87 -11.74 15.71
N ALA A 112 8.90 -12.28 15.05
CA ALA A 112 10.06 -11.51 14.60
C ALA A 112 9.75 -10.63 13.39
N VAL A 113 8.70 -10.93 12.61
CA VAL A 113 8.30 -10.14 11.45
C VAL A 113 7.52 -8.91 11.89
N GLY A 114 8.03 -7.72 11.57
CA GLY A 114 7.43 -6.43 11.87
C GLY A 114 6.82 -5.73 10.66
N TYR A 115 7.34 -6.02 9.46
CA TYR A 115 6.90 -5.44 8.19
C TYR A 115 6.90 -6.50 7.09
N VAL A 116 5.96 -6.40 6.16
CA VAL A 116 5.85 -7.30 5.00
C VAL A 116 5.56 -6.46 3.77
N THR A 117 6.31 -6.67 2.70
CA THR A 117 6.03 -6.08 1.39
C THR A 117 5.55 -7.15 0.41
N GLY A 118 4.57 -6.82 -0.42
CA GLY A 118 4.10 -7.69 -1.50
C GLY A 118 4.92 -7.54 -2.77
N LYS A 119 4.37 -8.03 -3.87
CA LYS A 119 4.97 -8.02 -5.21
C LYS A 119 4.12 -7.20 -6.17
N MET A 120 4.73 -6.21 -6.80
CA MET A 120 4.13 -5.51 -7.92
C MET A 120 4.25 -6.36 -9.20
N VAL A 121 3.16 -6.47 -9.96
CA VAL A 121 3.09 -7.12 -11.26
C VAL A 121 2.39 -6.20 -12.26
N TYR A 122 2.92 -6.12 -13.47
CA TYR A 122 2.29 -5.35 -14.53
C TYR A 122 1.25 -6.18 -15.26
N VAL A 123 0.13 -5.55 -15.59
CA VAL A 123 -0.97 -6.16 -16.35
C VAL A 123 -1.27 -5.33 -17.60
N HIS A 124 -1.78 -6.01 -18.64
CA HIS A 124 -2.39 -5.36 -19.80
C HIS A 124 -3.75 -4.77 -19.42
N GLN A 125 -4.30 -3.90 -20.28
CA GLN A 125 -5.64 -3.32 -20.08
C GLN A 125 -6.76 -4.37 -19.98
N ASP A 126 -6.56 -5.58 -20.52
CA ASP A 126 -7.48 -6.71 -20.37
C ASP A 126 -7.30 -7.49 -19.06
N GLY A 127 -6.38 -7.04 -18.19
CA GLY A 127 -6.06 -7.68 -16.91
C GLY A 127 -5.17 -8.92 -17.00
N SER A 128 -4.73 -9.31 -18.20
CA SER A 128 -3.77 -10.41 -18.38
C SER A 128 -2.40 -9.96 -17.87
N LEU A 129 -1.69 -10.85 -17.18
CA LEU A 129 -0.32 -10.59 -16.74
C LEU A 129 0.55 -10.31 -17.97
N ILE A 130 1.22 -9.17 -17.98
CA ILE A 130 2.33 -8.97 -18.89
C ILE A 130 3.35 -9.99 -18.46
N GLY A 131 3.49 -11.04 -19.28
CA GLY A 131 4.38 -12.14 -18.98
C GLY A 131 5.73 -11.61 -18.52
N ASP A 132 6.54 -12.46 -17.87
CA ASP A 132 7.86 -12.13 -17.28
C ASP A 132 8.84 -11.30 -18.15
N GLY A 133 8.33 -10.66 -19.19
CA GLY A 133 9.02 -9.70 -20.07
C GLY A 133 9.38 -8.37 -19.39
N CYS A 134 8.81 -8.06 -18.24
CA CYS A 134 9.36 -7.02 -17.38
C CYS A 134 10.77 -7.45 -16.98
N SER A 135 11.71 -6.81 -17.54
CA SER A 135 13.15 -6.93 -17.58
C SER A 135 13.76 -8.04 -16.71
N ALA A 136 14.80 -8.70 -17.18
CA ALA A 136 15.67 -9.60 -16.40
C ALA A 136 16.06 -8.99 -15.02
N TYR A 137 16.07 -7.65 -14.94
CA TYR A 137 16.28 -6.88 -13.73
C TYR A 137 15.19 -7.14 -12.66
N MET A 138 13.90 -7.08 -12.99
CA MET A 138 12.83 -7.32 -12.00
C MET A 138 12.82 -8.77 -11.49
N LYS A 139 13.13 -9.73 -12.36
CA LYS A 139 13.29 -11.14 -11.93
C LYS A 139 14.43 -11.29 -10.93
N TYR A 140 15.56 -10.66 -11.22
CA TYR A 140 16.71 -10.64 -10.34
C TYR A 140 16.39 -9.96 -9.00
N GLU A 141 15.74 -8.80 -9.03
CA GLU A 141 15.36 -8.06 -7.82
C GLU A 141 14.38 -8.86 -6.94
N ASN A 142 13.35 -9.46 -7.54
CA ASN A 142 12.41 -10.30 -6.80
C ASN A 142 13.08 -11.57 -6.23
N TRP A 143 14.03 -12.16 -6.95
CA TRP A 143 14.82 -13.26 -6.44
C TRP A 143 15.71 -12.81 -5.27
N LEU A 144 16.36 -11.65 -5.38
CA LEU A 144 17.18 -11.09 -4.30
C LEU A 144 16.35 -10.86 -3.03
N ARG A 145 15.17 -10.27 -3.13
CA ARG A 145 14.24 -10.08 -1.99
C ARG A 145 13.85 -11.40 -1.32
N LEU A 146 13.66 -12.47 -2.10
CA LEU A 146 13.40 -13.80 -1.54
C LEU A 146 14.60 -14.30 -0.73
N GLU A 147 15.81 -14.16 -1.24
CA GLU A 147 17.03 -14.58 -0.53
C GLU A 147 17.29 -13.72 0.71
N GLU A 148 17.11 -12.40 0.61
CA GLU A 148 17.20 -11.47 1.74
C GLU A 148 16.20 -11.85 2.86
N THR A 149 14.97 -12.19 2.50
CA THR A 149 13.94 -12.63 3.47
C THR A 149 14.37 -13.89 4.22
N LYS A 150 15.09 -14.83 3.58
CA LYS A 150 15.57 -16.07 4.23
C LYS A 150 16.68 -15.83 5.25
N ILE A 151 17.54 -14.86 4.99
CA ILE A 151 18.74 -14.61 5.82
C ILE A 151 18.57 -13.45 6.81
N GLY A 152 17.57 -12.56 6.58
CA GLY A 152 17.39 -11.37 7.42
C GLY A 152 16.16 -10.55 7.03
N SER A 153 16.40 -9.36 6.56
CA SER A 153 15.38 -8.38 6.17
C SER A 153 15.59 -7.90 4.74
N VAL A 154 14.49 -7.68 4.03
CA VAL A 154 14.50 -7.03 2.72
C VAL A 154 14.90 -5.57 2.88
N VAL A 155 15.74 -5.07 1.98
CA VAL A 155 16.21 -3.67 2.00
C VAL A 155 15.24 -2.73 1.26
N GLY A 156 14.65 -3.19 0.17
CA GLY A 156 13.73 -2.40 -0.67
C GLY A 156 12.32 -2.95 -0.68
N VAL A 157 11.33 -2.07 -0.58
CA VAL A 157 9.90 -2.41 -0.69
C VAL A 157 9.29 -1.75 -1.92
N ASP A 158 8.18 -2.32 -2.44
CA ASP A 158 7.54 -1.80 -3.66
C ASP A 158 6.59 -0.62 -3.38
N GLY A 159 6.11 -0.46 -2.14
CA GLY A 159 5.03 0.47 -1.82
C GLY A 159 3.67 0.00 -2.36
N GLY A 160 2.60 0.63 -1.93
CA GLY A 160 1.24 0.34 -2.42
C GLY A 160 0.65 -1.03 -2.04
N ILE A 161 1.45 -1.96 -1.53
CA ILE A 161 1.03 -3.28 -1.02
C ILE A 161 1.91 -3.75 0.14
N ASP A 162 1.92 -2.97 1.19
CA ASP A 162 2.74 -3.21 2.37
C ASP A 162 1.88 -3.42 3.61
N ALA A 163 2.42 -4.14 4.58
CA ALA A 163 1.78 -4.36 5.88
C ALA A 163 2.80 -4.23 7.01
N MET A 164 2.38 -3.71 8.17
CA MET A 164 3.24 -3.65 9.34
C MET A 164 2.47 -3.81 10.66
N ARG A 165 3.15 -4.21 11.71
CA ARG A 165 2.57 -4.16 13.06
C ARG A 165 2.35 -2.71 13.49
N LYS A 166 1.12 -2.36 13.87
CA LYS A 166 0.76 -1.00 14.27
C LYS A 166 1.65 -0.47 15.40
N GLN A 167 2.00 -1.30 16.36
CA GLN A 167 2.84 -0.92 17.50
C GLN A 167 4.26 -0.47 17.12
N LEU A 168 4.73 -0.84 15.91
CA LEU A 168 6.06 -0.48 15.40
C LEU A 168 6.05 0.79 14.55
N TYR A 169 4.85 1.32 14.23
CA TYR A 169 4.74 2.52 13.42
C TYR A 169 5.33 3.72 14.16
N GLN A 170 6.23 4.41 13.51
CA GLN A 170 6.80 5.68 14.01
C GLN A 170 6.37 6.82 13.08
N PRO A 171 5.76 7.89 13.63
CA PRO A 171 5.42 9.06 12.83
C PRO A 171 6.66 9.62 12.13
N LEU A 172 6.51 9.87 10.83
CA LEU A 172 7.58 10.39 9.97
C LEU A 172 7.42 11.90 9.74
N ARG A 173 8.52 12.56 9.45
CA ARG A 173 8.49 13.95 8.99
C ARG A 173 7.95 14.02 7.57
N ALA A 174 7.39 15.17 7.18
CA ALA A 174 6.77 15.37 5.87
C ALA A 174 7.76 15.18 4.68
N ASP A 175 9.05 15.36 4.91
CA ASP A 175 10.12 15.20 3.93
C ASP A 175 10.63 13.75 3.78
N GLN A 176 10.13 12.82 4.60
CA GLN A 176 10.51 11.41 4.57
C GLN A 176 9.55 10.60 3.72
N LEU A 177 10.08 9.66 2.92
CA LEU A 177 9.30 8.71 2.13
C LEU A 177 8.87 7.53 3.00
N PRO A 178 7.55 7.32 3.24
CA PRO A 178 7.08 6.25 4.12
C PRO A 178 7.53 4.87 3.68
N ASP A 179 7.46 4.60 2.39
CA ASP A 179 7.77 3.30 1.79
C ASP A 179 9.27 2.94 1.93
N PHE A 180 10.13 3.93 2.15
CA PHE A 180 11.55 3.73 2.39
C PHE A 180 11.91 3.75 3.88
N VAL A 181 11.36 4.70 4.65
CA VAL A 181 11.80 4.96 6.03
C VAL A 181 11.13 4.02 7.03
N GLN A 182 9.84 3.68 6.86
CA GLN A 182 9.14 2.79 7.82
C GLN A 182 9.78 1.39 7.92
N PRO A 183 10.15 0.71 6.82
CA PRO A 183 10.85 -0.58 6.93
C PRO A 183 12.15 -0.48 7.71
N LEU A 184 12.95 0.59 7.50
CA LEU A 184 14.19 0.82 8.24
C LEU A 184 13.93 1.02 9.73
N LYS A 185 12.87 1.78 10.07
CA LYS A 185 12.45 1.97 11.47
C LYS A 185 12.03 0.66 12.15
N VAL A 186 11.45 -0.26 11.41
CA VAL A 186 11.11 -1.59 11.90
C VAL A 186 12.37 -2.41 12.20
N VAL A 187 13.37 -2.35 11.32
CA VAL A 187 14.66 -3.01 11.54
C VAL A 187 15.42 -2.40 12.74
N GLU A 188 15.42 -1.07 12.89
CA GLU A 188 16.01 -0.38 14.06
C GLU A 188 15.38 -0.85 15.39
N GLN A 189 14.11 -1.27 15.39
CA GLN A 189 13.41 -1.81 16.54
C GLN A 189 13.67 -3.31 16.77
N GLY A 190 14.55 -3.94 15.98
CA GLY A 190 14.92 -5.35 16.10
C GLY A 190 13.98 -6.34 15.43
N TYR A 191 13.05 -5.87 14.59
CA TYR A 191 12.13 -6.72 13.83
C TYR A 191 12.61 -6.90 12.39
N ARG A 192 12.03 -7.90 11.72
CA ARG A 192 12.36 -8.26 10.34
C ARG A 192 11.38 -7.63 9.35
N VAL A 193 11.89 -7.31 8.17
CA VAL A 193 11.12 -6.95 6.97
C VAL A 193 11.13 -8.17 6.04
N ALA A 194 9.95 -8.72 5.72
CA ALA A 194 9.79 -9.89 4.88
C ALA A 194 9.18 -9.54 3.51
N TYR A 195 9.54 -10.29 2.48
CA TYR A 195 8.92 -10.21 1.16
C TYR A 195 7.95 -11.37 0.96
N GLU A 196 6.71 -11.05 0.57
CA GLU A 196 5.65 -12.02 0.26
C GLU A 196 5.35 -12.02 -1.24
N PRO A 197 5.96 -12.92 -2.02
CA PRO A 197 5.86 -12.92 -3.47
C PRO A 197 4.48 -13.29 -4.01
N GLU A 198 3.62 -13.89 -3.18
CA GLU A 198 2.26 -14.27 -3.56
C GLU A 198 1.23 -13.17 -3.31
N ALA A 199 1.57 -12.13 -2.53
CA ALA A 199 0.72 -10.97 -2.34
C ALA A 199 0.91 -9.99 -3.50
N LEU A 200 -0.01 -10.02 -4.47
CA LEU A 200 0.16 -9.30 -5.72
C LEU A 200 -0.56 -7.96 -5.73
N LEU A 201 0.17 -6.91 -6.11
CA LEU A 201 -0.34 -5.62 -6.57
C LEU A 201 -0.31 -5.62 -8.10
N LYS A 202 -1.44 -5.38 -8.73
CA LYS A 202 -1.58 -5.26 -10.20
C LYS A 202 -1.52 -3.79 -10.57
N GLU A 203 -0.61 -3.44 -11.47
CA GLU A 203 -0.46 -2.10 -12.01
C GLU A 203 -0.56 -2.16 -13.53
N GLU A 204 -1.40 -1.28 -14.12
CA GLU A 204 -1.47 -1.16 -15.58
C GLU A 204 -0.20 -0.49 -16.10
N THR A 205 0.35 -1.03 -17.20
CA THR A 205 1.50 -0.39 -17.85
C THR A 205 1.13 0.98 -18.37
N LEU A 206 1.88 1.99 -17.95
CA LEU A 206 1.81 3.32 -18.55
C LEU A 206 2.29 3.22 -20.01
N THR A 207 1.41 3.51 -20.96
CA THR A 207 1.71 3.52 -22.39
C THR A 207 2.46 4.77 -22.84
N ASP A 208 2.68 5.72 -21.93
CA ASP A 208 3.32 7.00 -22.24
C ASP A 208 4.61 7.23 -21.42
N GLY A 209 5.75 7.31 -22.14
CA GLY A 209 7.08 7.56 -21.53
C GLY A 209 7.24 8.91 -20.82
N GLY A 210 6.35 9.87 -21.07
CA GLY A 210 6.36 11.19 -20.40
C GLY A 210 5.91 11.12 -18.94
N SER A 211 4.93 10.28 -18.64
CA SER A 211 4.43 10.08 -17.28
C SER A 211 5.41 9.29 -16.42
N GLU A 212 6.13 8.32 -16.99
CA GLU A 212 7.19 7.57 -16.29
C GLU A 212 8.35 8.49 -15.88
N LEU A 213 8.81 9.37 -16.79
CA LEU A 213 9.87 10.32 -16.49
C LEU A 213 9.47 11.28 -15.36
N SER A 214 8.23 11.80 -15.39
CA SER A 214 7.71 12.72 -14.37
C SER A 214 7.65 12.05 -12.99
N MET A 215 7.28 10.77 -12.93
CA MET A 215 7.25 9.98 -11.70
C MET A 215 8.67 9.78 -11.14
N ARG A 216 9.65 9.40 -11.97
CA ARG A 216 11.05 9.21 -11.57
C ARG A 216 11.70 10.52 -11.06
N VAL A 217 11.42 11.64 -11.72
CA VAL A 217 11.91 12.97 -11.27
C VAL A 217 11.33 13.33 -9.90
N ARG A 218 10.02 13.08 -9.68
CA ARG A 218 9.37 13.36 -8.40
C ARG A 218 9.94 12.53 -7.24
N VAL A 219 10.33 11.29 -7.49
CA VAL A 219 10.95 10.42 -6.48
C VAL A 219 12.40 10.81 -6.23
N GLY A 220 13.16 11.18 -7.28
CA GLY A 220 14.57 11.54 -7.16
C GLY A 220 14.84 12.93 -6.54
N LEU A 221 13.81 13.77 -6.37
CA LEU A 221 13.93 15.11 -5.76
C LEU A 221 13.51 15.14 -4.26
N ARG A 222 13.21 13.99 -3.68
CA ARG A 222 12.88 13.82 -2.25
C ARG A 222 13.90 12.94 -1.55
#